data_a5d8970b89085de432f4725328be0532
#
_entry.id   a5d8970b89085de432f4725328be0532
#
_cell.length_a   1.000
_cell.length_b   1.000
_cell.length_c   1.000
_cell.angle_alpha   90.00
_cell.angle_beta   90.00
_cell.angle_gamma   90.00
#
_symmetry.space_group_name_H-M   'P 1'
#
loop_
_entity.id
_entity.type
_entity.pdbx_description
1 polymer ?
#
loop_
_entity_poly.entity_id
_entity_poly.type
_entity_poly.pdbx_seq_one_letter_code
_entity_poly.pdbx_strand_id
1 'polypeptide(L)'
;RCSYGIGGNIAKNSAPYMTAYYNNNTHVGGIQGTISNRPNPDLRWEKTTTANIGVDFSMFRNRLNGSIEYYNKSGVDLLANTNGVPTEGFGFSTYTMNNGKMRNRGFELTLSGDVIMGKDWNWNVGGVLGYNKNKVTYVNVKAPAIFLQFDYPAAYPRVGVPYNAIYGYLWAGLDSKGQPQVYDSEGNIHVSSSPQKVEDAVYLGTSVPVYSGAINTNLRYKNWELAAQLLFEGGHKMRNTNIAYPGLGVTSKDVSKRWCQPGDEAYTDVPRYVPSESKDYNSYSSDLYSKASIHVLDADNWRLKNLSVTYHVPASVCQKFYVKNARIMLGMENVFTLAKSRDVKWMLGGYSKPNYLCNVNLNF
;
A
#
# COMPACT_ATOMS: atom_id res chain seq x y z
N ARG A 1 26.40 11.73 -11.87
CA ARG A 1 25.36 11.56 -12.93
C ARG A 1 24.33 12.65 -12.81
N CYS A 2 23.88 13.18 -13.94
CA CYS A 2 22.73 14.07 -14.00
C CYS A 2 21.91 13.68 -15.23
N SER A 3 20.62 13.53 -15.10
CA SER A 3 19.71 13.24 -16.20
C SER A 3 18.44 14.08 -16.11
N TYR A 4 17.96 14.50 -17.27
CA TYR A 4 16.70 15.17 -17.44
C TYR A 4 15.97 14.56 -18.63
N GLY A 5 14.71 14.20 -18.48
CA GLY A 5 13.96 13.57 -19.54
C GLY A 5 12.45 13.81 -19.40
N ILE A 6 11.75 13.68 -20.51
CA ILE A 6 10.30 13.73 -20.58
C ILE A 6 9.81 12.41 -21.17
N GLY A 7 9.01 11.68 -20.41
CA GLY A 7 8.33 10.47 -20.84
C GLY A 7 6.85 10.75 -21.11
N GLY A 8 6.29 10.09 -22.13
CA GLY A 8 4.87 10.10 -22.42
C GLY A 8 4.22 8.75 -22.16
N ASN A 9 2.96 8.73 -21.72
CA ASN A 9 2.15 7.52 -21.56
C ASN A 9 0.79 7.73 -22.24
N ILE A 10 0.34 6.71 -23.00
CA ILE A 10 -0.98 6.69 -23.62
C ILE A 10 -1.93 5.92 -22.73
N ALA A 11 -3.10 6.48 -22.48
CA ALA A 11 -4.18 5.78 -21.81
C ALA A 11 -4.79 4.71 -22.74
N LYS A 12 -4.56 3.45 -22.40
CA LYS A 12 -5.07 2.32 -23.20
C LYS A 12 -6.59 2.17 -23.18
N ASN A 13 -7.25 2.70 -22.14
CA ASN A 13 -8.69 2.53 -21.90
C ASN A 13 -9.49 3.83 -22.10
N SER A 14 -8.93 4.82 -22.76
CA SER A 14 -9.61 6.09 -23.06
C SER A 14 -9.63 6.32 -24.54
N ALA A 15 -10.79 6.71 -25.05
CA ALA A 15 -11.00 7.04 -26.47
C ALA A 15 -11.50 8.48 -26.62
N PRO A 16 -11.09 9.20 -27.67
CA PRO A 16 -11.58 10.54 -27.92
C PRO A 16 -13.05 10.57 -28.40
N TYR A 17 -13.57 9.40 -28.77
CA TYR A 17 -14.91 9.26 -29.33
C TYR A 17 -15.93 8.86 -28.28
N MET A 18 -17.19 9.28 -28.51
CA MET A 18 -18.32 8.76 -27.76
C MET A 18 -18.52 7.28 -28.07
N THR A 19 -18.71 6.47 -27.03
CA THR A 19 -19.06 5.06 -27.17
C THR A 19 -20.41 4.77 -26.55
N ALA A 20 -21.18 3.88 -27.19
CA ALA A 20 -22.45 3.43 -26.66
C ALA A 20 -22.55 1.90 -26.81
N TYR A 21 -23.22 1.27 -25.88
CA TYR A 21 -23.63 -0.14 -26.00
C TYR A 21 -25.13 -0.23 -26.17
N TYR A 22 -25.58 -1.29 -26.85
CA TYR A 22 -26.97 -1.50 -27.18
C TYR A 22 -27.51 -2.73 -26.46
N ASN A 23 -28.64 -2.56 -25.77
CA ASN A 23 -29.35 -3.63 -25.08
C ASN A 23 -30.80 -3.68 -25.52
N ASN A 24 -31.41 -4.86 -25.39
CA ASN A 24 -32.87 -4.97 -25.52
C ASN A 24 -33.54 -4.38 -24.27
N ASN A 25 -34.42 -3.43 -24.44
CA ASN A 25 -35.24 -2.90 -23.37
C ASN A 25 -36.54 -3.71 -23.28
N THR A 26 -36.68 -4.44 -22.16
CA THR A 26 -37.83 -5.31 -21.88
C THR A 26 -39.09 -4.55 -21.53
N HIS A 27 -39.00 -3.27 -21.12
CA HIS A 27 -40.16 -2.46 -20.72
C HIS A 27 -40.85 -1.78 -21.87
N VAL A 28 -40.10 -1.31 -22.87
CA VAL A 28 -40.68 -0.59 -24.04
C VAL A 28 -40.61 -1.38 -25.32
N GLY A 29 -39.93 -2.52 -25.31
CA GLY A 29 -39.64 -3.33 -26.49
C GLY A 29 -38.65 -2.65 -27.46
N GLY A 30 -37.68 -3.39 -27.97
CA GLY A 30 -36.72 -2.88 -28.92
C GLY A 30 -35.33 -2.61 -28.37
N ILE A 31 -34.47 -2.02 -29.20
CA ILE A 31 -33.06 -1.78 -28.87
C ILE A 31 -32.93 -0.41 -28.24
N GLN A 32 -32.31 -0.39 -27.01
CA GLN A 32 -31.92 0.82 -26.31
C GLN A 32 -30.40 1.01 -26.43
N GLY A 33 -29.97 2.18 -26.87
CA GLY A 33 -28.56 2.61 -26.79
C GLY A 33 -28.28 3.33 -25.46
N THR A 34 -27.23 2.91 -24.74
CA THR A 34 -26.76 3.59 -23.56
C THR A 34 -25.35 4.10 -23.82
N ILE A 35 -25.15 5.40 -23.63
CA ILE A 35 -23.81 6.03 -23.77
C ILE A 35 -22.92 5.51 -22.62
N SER A 36 -21.77 4.95 -22.95
CA SER A 36 -20.81 4.44 -21.98
C SER A 36 -19.66 5.41 -21.71
N ASN A 37 -19.30 6.23 -22.69
CA ASN A 37 -18.24 7.22 -22.56
C ASN A 37 -18.64 8.54 -23.23
N ARG A 38 -18.36 9.65 -22.55
CA ARG A 38 -18.41 10.97 -23.14
C ARG A 38 -17.25 11.14 -24.16
N PRO A 39 -17.44 11.86 -25.27
CA PRO A 39 -16.33 12.20 -26.15
C PRO A 39 -15.31 13.09 -25.42
N ASN A 40 -14.02 12.80 -25.62
CA ASN A 40 -12.92 13.58 -25.08
C ASN A 40 -11.97 14.00 -26.23
N PRO A 41 -12.33 15.04 -27.02
CA PRO A 41 -11.51 15.47 -28.16
C PRO A 41 -10.14 16.02 -27.75
N ASP A 42 -10.00 16.46 -26.51
CA ASP A 42 -8.75 16.97 -25.94
C ASP A 42 -7.89 15.89 -25.30
N LEU A 43 -8.22 14.60 -25.53
CA LEU A 43 -7.44 13.48 -25.02
C LEU A 43 -6.01 13.55 -25.56
N ARG A 44 -5.06 13.61 -24.63
CA ARG A 44 -3.63 13.71 -24.93
C ARG A 44 -2.81 12.81 -24.02
N TRP A 45 -1.54 12.66 -24.38
CA TRP A 45 -0.61 11.86 -23.63
C TRP A 45 -0.36 12.47 -22.24
N GLU A 46 -0.35 11.61 -21.25
CA GLU A 46 0.20 11.94 -19.95
C GLU A 46 1.70 12.22 -20.10
N LYS A 47 2.20 13.26 -19.46
CA LYS A 47 3.62 13.64 -19.53
C LYS A 47 4.24 13.57 -18.15
N THR A 48 5.40 12.93 -18.05
CA THR A 48 6.20 12.91 -16.82
C THR A 48 7.58 13.48 -17.12
N THR A 49 7.87 14.60 -16.51
CA THR A 49 9.21 15.20 -16.50
C THR A 49 9.98 14.65 -15.31
N THR A 50 11.13 14.05 -15.57
CA THR A 50 12.02 13.50 -14.55
C THR A 50 13.36 14.23 -14.57
N ALA A 51 13.75 14.76 -13.42
CA ALA A 51 15.11 15.25 -13.16
C ALA A 51 15.73 14.35 -12.09
N ASN A 52 16.95 13.84 -12.37
CA ASN A 52 17.67 12.95 -11.48
C ASN A 52 19.13 13.41 -11.36
N ILE A 53 19.65 13.42 -10.13
CA ILE A 53 21.05 13.72 -9.82
C ILE A 53 21.55 12.60 -8.92
N GLY A 54 22.68 12.01 -9.28
CA GLY A 54 23.27 10.91 -8.52
C GLY A 54 24.79 10.99 -8.45
N VAL A 55 25.31 10.43 -7.38
CA VAL A 55 26.75 10.26 -7.15
C VAL A 55 27.01 8.79 -6.91
N ASP A 56 27.90 8.22 -7.71
CA ASP A 56 28.45 6.88 -7.48
C ASP A 56 29.81 7.04 -6.84
N PHE A 57 30.11 6.22 -5.87
CA PHE A 57 31.39 6.26 -5.18
C PHE A 57 31.93 4.87 -4.90
N SER A 58 33.26 4.78 -4.89
CA SER A 58 33.99 3.61 -4.47
C SER A 58 35.14 4.06 -3.58
N MET A 59 35.22 3.50 -2.39
CA MET A 59 36.18 3.91 -1.35
C MET A 59 36.94 2.71 -0.79
N PHE A 60 38.05 2.98 -0.11
CA PHE A 60 38.84 1.97 0.58
C PHE A 60 39.31 0.81 -0.35
N ARG A 61 39.81 1.13 -1.54
CA ARG A 61 40.23 0.14 -2.56
C ARG A 61 39.06 -0.78 -2.95
N ASN A 62 37.91 -0.20 -3.28
CA ASN A 62 36.70 -0.89 -3.68
C ASN A 62 36.02 -1.73 -2.58
N ARG A 63 36.41 -1.56 -1.31
CA ARG A 63 35.74 -2.26 -0.19
C ARG A 63 34.38 -1.69 0.15
N LEU A 64 34.15 -0.40 -0.11
CA LEU A 64 32.87 0.25 0.07
C LEU A 64 32.45 0.88 -1.25
N ASN A 65 31.34 0.41 -1.81
CA ASN A 65 30.75 0.92 -3.03
C ASN A 65 29.33 1.40 -2.76
N GLY A 66 28.92 2.44 -3.45
CA GLY A 66 27.56 2.90 -3.28
C GLY A 66 27.14 3.95 -4.30
N SER A 67 25.87 4.25 -4.28
CA SER A 67 25.28 5.36 -5.02
C SER A 67 24.25 6.07 -4.17
N ILE A 68 24.18 7.39 -4.33
CA ILE A 68 23.14 8.23 -3.76
C ILE A 68 22.48 8.96 -4.93
N GLU A 69 21.17 8.84 -5.04
CA GLU A 69 20.40 9.48 -6.09
C GLU A 69 19.25 10.30 -5.48
N TYR A 70 19.05 11.49 -6.02
CA TYR A 70 17.87 12.31 -5.76
C TYR A 70 17.09 12.47 -7.05
N TYR A 71 15.79 12.26 -6.99
CA TYR A 71 14.90 12.47 -8.14
C TYR A 71 13.72 13.38 -7.81
N ASN A 72 13.27 14.07 -8.87
CA ASN A 72 12.03 14.82 -8.87
C ASN A 72 11.27 14.50 -10.16
N LYS A 73 10.12 13.84 -10.02
CA LYS A 73 9.23 13.48 -11.12
C LYS A 73 7.96 14.31 -11.04
N SER A 74 7.64 15.05 -12.10
CA SER A 74 6.43 15.88 -12.22
C SER A 74 5.56 15.33 -13.34
N GLY A 75 4.43 14.73 -12.99
CA GLY A 75 3.40 14.30 -13.91
C GLY A 75 2.41 15.44 -14.17
N VAL A 76 2.14 15.68 -15.43
CA VAL A 76 1.12 16.64 -15.90
C VAL A 76 0.25 15.97 -16.95
N ASP A 77 -0.92 16.54 -17.18
CA ASP A 77 -1.91 15.97 -18.10
C ASP A 77 -2.30 14.51 -17.74
N LEU A 78 -2.21 14.17 -16.45
CA LEU A 78 -2.59 12.83 -15.97
C LEU A 78 -4.10 12.66 -16.12
N LEU A 79 -4.51 11.48 -16.53
CA LEU A 79 -5.91 11.11 -16.59
C LEU A 79 -6.50 11.03 -15.20
N ALA A 80 -7.50 11.84 -14.96
CA ALA A 80 -8.23 11.86 -13.71
C ALA A 80 -9.71 12.06 -13.98
N ASN A 81 -10.55 11.63 -13.05
CA ASN A 81 -11.96 11.97 -13.11
C ASN A 81 -12.17 13.47 -12.96
N THR A 82 -13.16 13.99 -13.63
CA THR A 82 -13.69 15.33 -13.43
C THR A 82 -15.20 15.25 -13.28
N ASN A 83 -15.80 16.23 -12.59
CA ASN A 83 -17.24 16.25 -12.42
C ASN A 83 -17.93 16.56 -13.75
N GLY A 84 -18.97 15.79 -14.06
CA GLY A 84 -19.85 16.03 -15.19
C GLY A 84 -20.79 17.20 -14.90
N VAL A 85 -21.21 17.87 -15.95
CA VAL A 85 -22.24 18.90 -15.88
C VAL A 85 -23.60 18.26 -16.19
N PRO A 86 -24.53 18.19 -15.23
CA PRO A 86 -25.80 17.48 -15.42
C PRO A 86 -26.62 17.96 -16.61
N THR A 87 -26.49 19.26 -16.94
CA THR A 87 -27.22 19.88 -18.10
C THR A 87 -26.70 19.46 -19.46
N GLU A 88 -25.55 18.76 -19.55
CA GLU A 88 -25.06 18.20 -20.79
C GLU A 88 -25.81 16.93 -21.23
N GLY A 89 -26.63 16.34 -20.36
CA GLY A 89 -27.53 15.24 -20.70
C GLY A 89 -26.88 13.87 -20.87
N PHE A 90 -25.57 13.70 -20.58
CA PHE A 90 -24.87 12.42 -20.69
C PHE A 90 -25.21 11.41 -19.59
N GLY A 91 -25.80 11.86 -18.48
CA GLY A 91 -26.17 11.01 -17.35
C GLY A 91 -25.00 10.57 -16.46
N PHE A 92 -23.79 11.07 -16.66
CA PHE A 92 -22.61 10.77 -15.84
C PHE A 92 -22.40 11.84 -14.78
N SER A 93 -22.14 11.41 -13.56
CA SER A 93 -21.69 12.31 -12.48
C SER A 93 -20.20 12.69 -12.63
N THR A 94 -19.41 11.82 -13.27
CA THR A 94 -17.98 12.05 -13.54
C THR A 94 -17.58 11.42 -14.87
N TYR A 95 -16.53 11.95 -15.48
CA TYR A 95 -15.88 11.39 -16.67
C TYR A 95 -14.36 11.61 -16.59
N THR A 96 -13.60 10.85 -17.36
CA THR A 96 -12.12 10.89 -17.33
C THR A 96 -11.58 11.86 -18.39
N MET A 97 -10.68 12.73 -17.99
CA MET A 97 -9.95 13.64 -18.89
C MET A 97 -8.52 13.91 -18.37
N ASN A 98 -7.69 14.57 -19.19
CA ASN A 98 -6.35 14.99 -18.80
C ASN A 98 -6.39 16.19 -17.83
N ASN A 99 -6.65 15.92 -16.57
CA ASN A 99 -6.99 16.92 -15.55
C ASN A 99 -6.16 16.77 -14.25
N GLY A 100 -5.20 15.85 -14.23
CA GLY A 100 -4.40 15.58 -13.04
C GLY A 100 -2.98 16.11 -13.15
N LYS A 101 -2.43 16.60 -12.00
CA LYS A 101 -1.01 16.86 -11.83
C LYS A 101 -0.53 16.24 -10.52
N MET A 102 0.63 15.61 -10.56
CA MET A 102 1.20 14.91 -9.41
C MET A 102 2.71 15.09 -9.37
N ARG A 103 3.27 15.08 -8.19
CA ARG A 103 4.71 15.18 -7.99
C ARG A 103 5.22 14.08 -7.07
N ASN A 104 6.31 13.43 -7.49
CA ASN A 104 7.08 12.49 -6.70
C ASN A 104 8.49 13.03 -6.52
N ARG A 105 8.95 13.04 -5.27
CA ARG A 105 10.33 13.37 -4.92
C ARG A 105 10.87 12.32 -3.99
N GLY A 106 12.11 11.96 -4.21
CA GLY A 106 12.71 10.98 -3.34
C GLY A 106 14.22 10.93 -3.48
N PHE A 107 14.80 10.12 -2.64
CA PHE A 107 16.20 9.73 -2.76
C PHE A 107 16.33 8.21 -2.65
N GLU A 108 17.36 7.70 -3.27
CA GLU A 108 17.73 6.30 -3.26
C GLU A 108 19.19 6.18 -2.83
N LEU A 109 19.45 5.30 -1.88
CA LEU A 109 20.78 4.97 -1.40
C LEU A 109 21.03 3.49 -1.64
N THR A 110 22.12 3.18 -2.32
CA THR A 110 22.64 1.82 -2.44
C THR A 110 24.03 1.77 -1.83
N LEU A 111 24.26 0.82 -0.95
CA LEU A 111 25.57 0.57 -0.33
C LEU A 111 25.92 -0.91 -0.42
N SER A 112 27.18 -1.21 -0.67
CA SER A 112 27.76 -2.55 -0.57
C SER A 112 29.16 -2.45 -0.01
N GLY A 113 29.45 -3.23 1.01
CA GLY A 113 30.75 -3.18 1.67
C GLY A 113 31.27 -4.55 2.07
N ASP A 114 32.57 -4.76 1.86
CA ASP A 114 33.31 -5.90 2.36
C ASP A 114 33.84 -5.55 3.77
N VAL A 115 33.09 -5.98 4.79
CA VAL A 115 33.41 -5.70 6.18
C VAL A 115 34.67 -6.47 6.61
N ILE A 116 34.73 -7.75 6.20
CA ILE A 116 35.87 -8.63 6.45
C ILE A 116 36.33 -9.21 5.11
N MET A 117 37.61 -9.09 4.83
CA MET A 117 38.29 -9.69 3.68
C MET A 117 39.50 -10.45 4.18
N GLY A 118 39.32 -11.69 4.58
CA GLY A 118 40.37 -12.56 5.11
C GLY A 118 40.49 -13.84 4.29
N LYS A 119 41.53 -14.64 4.60
CA LYS A 119 41.72 -15.94 3.96
C LYS A 119 40.58 -16.91 4.27
N ASP A 120 40.15 -16.96 5.52
CA ASP A 120 39.13 -17.88 6.01
C ASP A 120 37.77 -17.20 6.19
N TRP A 121 37.73 -15.91 6.52
CA TRP A 121 36.57 -15.11 6.75
C TRP A 121 36.34 -14.06 5.68
N ASN A 122 35.18 -14.04 5.08
CA ASN A 122 34.74 -12.97 4.20
C ASN A 122 33.32 -12.57 4.61
N TRP A 123 33.11 -11.29 4.87
CA TRP A 123 31.79 -10.78 5.22
C TRP A 123 31.46 -9.56 4.37
N ASN A 124 30.44 -9.72 3.53
CA ASN A 124 29.87 -8.66 2.73
C ASN A 124 28.50 -8.25 3.29
N VAL A 125 28.24 -6.97 3.36
CA VAL A 125 26.95 -6.39 3.73
C VAL A 125 26.58 -5.39 2.66
N GLY A 126 25.37 -5.52 2.13
CA GLY A 126 24.81 -4.60 1.15
C GLY A 126 23.42 -4.14 1.58
N GLY A 127 22.99 -3.02 1.06
CA GLY A 127 21.66 -2.53 1.33
C GLY A 127 21.20 -1.50 0.32
N VAL A 128 19.88 -1.38 0.22
CA VAL A 128 19.21 -0.34 -0.53
C VAL A 128 18.19 0.35 0.38
N LEU A 129 18.09 1.65 0.28
CA LEU A 129 17.08 2.47 0.96
C LEU A 129 16.49 3.43 -0.06
N GLY A 130 15.17 3.38 -0.22
CA GLY A 130 14.38 4.34 -0.98
C GLY A 130 13.51 5.18 -0.06
N TYR A 131 13.46 6.45 -0.31
CA TYR A 131 12.50 7.38 0.28
C TYR A 131 11.73 8.07 -0.85
N ASN A 132 10.40 8.02 -0.80
CA ASN A 132 9.55 8.66 -1.81
C ASN A 132 8.41 9.44 -1.16
N LYS A 133 8.24 10.67 -1.56
CA LYS A 133 7.11 11.52 -1.16
C LYS A 133 6.28 11.87 -2.39
N ASN A 134 5.06 11.31 -2.43
CA ASN A 134 4.06 11.60 -3.45
C ASN A 134 3.15 12.74 -2.98
N LYS A 135 2.72 13.59 -3.91
CA LYS A 135 1.74 14.65 -3.66
C LYS A 135 0.95 14.95 -4.92
N VAL A 136 -0.38 14.95 -4.82
CA VAL A 136 -1.27 15.50 -5.84
C VAL A 136 -1.17 17.01 -5.77
N THR A 137 -0.82 17.65 -6.90
CA THR A 137 -0.62 19.12 -6.96
C THR A 137 -1.80 19.84 -7.61
N TYR A 138 -2.56 19.13 -8.44
CA TYR A 138 -3.78 19.64 -9.05
C TYR A 138 -4.69 18.49 -9.45
N VAL A 139 -5.99 18.67 -9.24
CA VAL A 139 -7.07 17.84 -9.80
C VAL A 139 -8.36 18.64 -9.67
N ASN A 140 -9.26 18.51 -10.65
CA ASN A 140 -10.57 19.15 -10.62
C ASN A 140 -11.67 18.08 -10.51
N VAL A 141 -11.68 17.37 -9.40
CA VAL A 141 -12.73 16.40 -9.05
C VAL A 141 -13.04 16.48 -7.57
N LYS A 142 -14.31 16.33 -7.24
CA LYS A 142 -14.78 16.16 -5.86
C LYS A 142 -15.70 14.95 -5.83
N ALA A 143 -15.55 14.11 -4.82
CA ALA A 143 -16.44 12.97 -4.63
C ALA A 143 -17.89 13.50 -4.47
N PRO A 144 -18.88 12.95 -5.19
CA PRO A 144 -20.27 13.38 -5.05
C PRO A 144 -20.90 12.92 -3.72
N ALA A 145 -20.30 11.94 -3.06
CA ALA A 145 -20.73 11.45 -1.75
C ALA A 145 -19.54 10.96 -0.94
N ILE A 146 -19.62 11.06 0.39
CA ILE A 146 -18.52 10.75 1.30
C ILE A 146 -18.04 9.29 1.20
N PHE A 147 -18.93 8.32 1.03
CA PHE A 147 -18.57 6.92 0.92
C PHE A 147 -17.64 6.65 -0.29
N LEU A 148 -17.82 7.41 -1.39
CA LEU A 148 -16.93 7.29 -2.56
C LEU A 148 -15.51 7.78 -2.25
N GLN A 149 -15.36 8.73 -1.33
CA GLN A 149 -14.04 9.15 -0.87
C GLN A 149 -13.32 8.05 -0.07
N PHE A 150 -14.06 7.23 0.66
CA PHE A 150 -13.50 6.11 1.43
C PHE A 150 -13.18 4.89 0.56
N ASP A 151 -14.10 4.52 -0.31
CA ASP A 151 -14.03 3.27 -1.05
C ASP A 151 -13.23 3.40 -2.36
N TYR A 152 -13.22 4.60 -2.94
CA TYR A 152 -12.53 4.90 -4.21
C TYR A 152 -11.64 6.14 -4.13
N PRO A 153 -10.71 6.21 -3.15
CA PRO A 153 -9.89 7.42 -2.95
C PRO A 153 -9.03 7.78 -4.15
N ALA A 154 -8.61 6.80 -4.95
CA ALA A 154 -7.86 7.01 -6.18
C ALA A 154 -8.69 7.63 -7.31
N ALA A 155 -10.01 7.41 -7.32
CA ALA A 155 -10.92 8.04 -8.28
C ALA A 155 -11.19 9.51 -7.92
N TYR A 156 -11.08 9.86 -6.64
CA TYR A 156 -11.33 11.20 -6.10
C TYR A 156 -10.13 11.71 -5.30
N PRO A 157 -8.95 11.87 -5.92
CA PRO A 157 -7.77 12.35 -5.22
C PRO A 157 -7.96 13.80 -4.74
N ARG A 158 -7.34 14.15 -3.62
CA ARG A 158 -7.37 15.51 -3.08
C ARG A 158 -6.02 16.20 -3.28
N VAL A 159 -6.09 17.50 -3.62
CA VAL A 159 -4.89 18.34 -3.71
C VAL A 159 -4.21 18.44 -2.34
N GLY A 160 -2.89 18.34 -2.35
CA GLY A 160 -2.09 18.49 -1.13
C GLY A 160 -1.70 17.19 -0.43
N VAL A 161 -2.39 16.07 -0.73
CA VAL A 161 -2.13 14.75 -0.13
C VAL A 161 -1.59 13.76 -1.17
N PRO A 162 -1.06 12.59 -0.74
CA PRO A 162 -0.65 11.53 -1.66
C PRO A 162 -1.82 10.97 -2.46
N TYR A 163 -1.54 10.45 -3.66
CA TYR A 163 -2.54 9.82 -4.52
C TYR A 163 -3.19 8.58 -3.87
N ASN A 164 -2.37 7.76 -3.20
CA ASN A 164 -2.83 6.58 -2.48
C ASN A 164 -3.18 6.91 -1.02
N ALA A 165 -4.00 7.93 -0.82
CA ALA A 165 -4.46 8.36 0.49
C ALA A 165 -5.50 7.40 1.08
N ILE A 166 -5.46 7.25 2.40
CA ILE A 166 -6.50 6.58 3.19
C ILE A 166 -7.29 7.66 3.91
N TYR A 167 -8.61 7.61 3.77
CA TYR A 167 -9.52 8.51 4.45
C TYR A 167 -10.39 7.76 5.45
N GLY A 168 -10.87 8.42 6.48
CA GLY A 168 -11.78 7.86 7.47
C GLY A 168 -12.41 8.96 8.32
N TYR A 169 -13.37 8.57 9.15
CA TYR A 169 -13.92 9.42 10.19
C TYR A 169 -12.96 9.51 11.37
N LEU A 170 -12.86 10.66 12.01
CA LEU A 170 -12.18 10.76 13.30
C LEU A 170 -13.01 10.08 14.37
N TRP A 171 -12.40 9.13 15.07
CA TRP A 171 -13.04 8.38 16.14
C TRP A 171 -13.27 9.25 17.38
N ALA A 172 -14.49 9.20 17.93
CA ALA A 172 -14.89 9.94 19.13
C ALA A 172 -15.24 9.02 20.33
N GLY A 173 -14.98 7.70 20.18
CA GLY A 173 -15.31 6.72 21.23
C GLY A 173 -16.66 6.05 21.04
N LEU A 174 -17.14 5.42 22.09
CA LEU A 174 -18.51 4.90 22.20
C LEU A 174 -19.35 5.83 23.09
N ASP A 175 -20.65 5.89 22.80
CA ASP A 175 -21.57 6.57 23.70
C ASP A 175 -21.91 5.70 24.94
N SER A 176 -22.66 6.25 25.89
CA SER A 176 -23.11 5.54 27.11
C SER A 176 -24.02 4.34 26.85
N LYS A 177 -24.42 4.10 25.60
CA LYS A 177 -25.18 2.94 25.12
C LYS A 177 -24.34 1.99 24.28
N GLY A 178 -23.03 2.21 24.17
CA GLY A 178 -22.09 1.40 23.39
C GLY A 178 -22.23 1.56 21.87
N GLN A 179 -22.75 2.70 21.39
CA GLN A 179 -22.82 3.00 19.96
C GLN A 179 -21.59 3.77 19.50
N PRO A 180 -21.07 3.52 18.28
CA PRO A 180 -19.93 4.24 17.72
C PRO A 180 -20.21 5.73 17.56
N GLN A 181 -19.22 6.55 17.91
CA GLN A 181 -19.24 7.99 17.72
C GLN A 181 -18.07 8.43 16.83
N VAL A 182 -18.31 9.39 15.95
CA VAL A 182 -17.31 10.00 15.09
C VAL A 182 -17.48 11.52 15.06
N TYR A 183 -16.39 12.24 14.84
CA TYR A 183 -16.42 13.68 14.60
C TYR A 183 -16.63 13.97 13.12
N ASP A 184 -17.39 15.02 12.84
CA ASP A 184 -17.40 15.68 11.53
C ASP A 184 -16.25 16.70 11.39
N SER A 185 -16.17 17.38 10.25
CA SER A 185 -15.17 18.41 9.98
C SER A 185 -15.34 19.68 10.83
N GLU A 186 -16.48 19.87 11.45
CA GLU A 186 -16.81 21.01 12.32
C GLU A 186 -16.60 20.65 13.82
N GLY A 187 -16.28 19.40 14.12
CA GLY A 187 -16.07 18.90 15.48
C GLY A 187 -17.34 18.44 16.20
N ASN A 188 -18.48 18.33 15.50
CA ASN A 188 -19.70 17.78 16.08
C ASN A 188 -19.62 16.25 16.13
N ILE A 189 -20.25 15.66 17.14
CA ILE A 189 -20.29 14.21 17.32
C ILE A 189 -21.54 13.64 16.62
N HIS A 190 -21.32 12.61 15.81
CA HIS A 190 -22.37 11.84 15.15
C HIS A 190 -22.43 10.42 15.73
N VAL A 191 -23.61 9.96 16.09
CA VAL A 191 -23.88 8.62 16.68
C VAL A 191 -24.84 7.81 15.82
N SER A 192 -25.95 8.40 15.41
CA SER A 192 -27.05 7.72 14.72
C SER A 192 -27.19 8.07 13.25
N SER A 193 -26.33 8.92 12.75
CA SER A 193 -26.27 9.32 11.33
C SER A 193 -24.82 9.46 10.88
N SER A 194 -24.51 9.05 9.66
CA SER A 194 -23.21 9.32 9.07
C SER A 194 -23.06 10.79 8.71
N PRO A 195 -21.90 11.41 8.96
CA PRO A 195 -21.55 12.68 8.36
C PRO A 195 -21.67 12.58 6.83
N GLN A 196 -22.22 13.61 6.20
CA GLN A 196 -22.58 13.57 4.77
C GLN A 196 -21.63 14.40 3.90
N LYS A 197 -20.94 15.37 4.50
CA LYS A 197 -20.02 16.25 3.76
C LYS A 197 -18.76 15.44 3.41
N VAL A 198 -18.29 15.59 2.18
CA VAL A 198 -17.05 14.92 1.74
C VAL A 198 -15.86 15.37 2.58
N GLU A 199 -15.89 16.59 3.09
CA GLU A 199 -14.89 17.17 3.98
C GLU A 199 -14.74 16.43 5.31
N ASP A 200 -15.79 15.73 5.77
CA ASP A 200 -15.77 14.91 6.99
C ASP A 200 -14.88 13.67 6.86
N ALA A 201 -14.56 13.28 5.62
CA ALA A 201 -13.54 12.28 5.35
C ALA A 201 -12.14 12.87 5.57
N VAL A 202 -11.54 12.57 6.72
CA VAL A 202 -10.22 13.07 7.09
C VAL A 202 -9.12 12.22 6.48
N TYR A 203 -8.04 12.86 6.02
CA TYR A 203 -6.83 12.16 5.57
C TYR A 203 -6.09 11.53 6.76
N LEU A 204 -5.93 10.22 6.76
CA LEU A 204 -5.32 9.45 7.86
C LEU A 204 -3.92 8.92 7.52
N GLY A 205 -3.50 9.01 6.27
CA GLY A 205 -2.19 8.54 5.83
C GLY A 205 -2.20 8.00 4.41
N THR A 206 -1.06 7.53 3.95
CA THR A 206 -0.89 6.87 2.65
C THR A 206 -0.79 5.36 2.81
N SER A 207 -1.31 4.60 1.84
CA SER A 207 -1.16 3.13 1.80
C SER A 207 0.15 2.66 1.17
N VAL A 208 0.95 3.57 0.61
CA VAL A 208 2.23 3.24 -0.02
C VAL A 208 3.37 3.61 0.91
N PRO A 209 4.36 2.72 1.13
CA PRO A 209 5.52 3.01 1.94
C PRO A 209 6.22 4.30 1.51
N VAL A 210 6.50 5.16 2.49
CA VAL A 210 7.27 6.39 2.28
C VAL A 210 8.77 6.08 2.23
N TYR A 211 9.19 5.12 3.03
CA TYR A 211 10.54 4.56 2.95
C TYR A 211 10.46 3.04 2.90
N SER A 212 11.36 2.46 2.12
CA SER A 212 11.49 1.00 1.98
C SER A 212 12.90 0.64 1.63
N GLY A 213 13.28 -0.59 1.93
CA GLY A 213 14.61 -1.04 1.61
C GLY A 213 14.86 -2.50 1.93
N ALA A 214 16.10 -2.89 1.68
CA ALA A 214 16.59 -4.22 1.95
C ALA A 214 18.01 -4.15 2.53
N ILE A 215 18.31 -5.04 3.45
CA ILE A 215 19.67 -5.31 3.93
C ILE A 215 19.97 -6.75 3.58
N ASN A 216 21.07 -6.96 2.85
CA ASN A 216 21.58 -8.26 2.48
C ASN A 216 22.91 -8.48 3.21
N THR A 217 23.12 -9.68 3.72
CA THR A 217 24.40 -10.05 4.33
C THR A 217 24.82 -11.42 3.81
N ASN A 218 26.12 -11.54 3.55
CA ASN A 218 26.74 -12.78 3.17
C ASN A 218 28.02 -12.93 3.99
N LEU A 219 28.04 -13.95 4.85
CA LEU A 219 29.17 -14.28 5.71
C LEU A 219 29.72 -15.65 5.33
N ARG A 220 30.94 -15.68 4.84
CA ARG A 220 31.63 -16.92 4.50
C ARG A 220 32.74 -17.19 5.51
N TYR A 221 32.74 -18.42 6.03
CA TYR A 221 33.81 -18.97 6.83
C TYR A 221 34.28 -20.28 6.23
N LYS A 222 35.48 -20.30 5.65
CA LYS A 222 36.02 -21.46 4.92
C LYS A 222 35.01 -21.98 3.88
N ASN A 223 34.45 -23.14 4.14
CA ASN A 223 33.50 -23.84 3.28
C ASN A 223 32.04 -23.54 3.60
N TRP A 224 31.75 -22.80 4.66
CA TRP A 224 30.41 -22.43 5.06
C TRP A 224 30.08 -21.00 4.62
N GLU A 225 28.86 -20.82 4.16
CA GLU A 225 28.33 -19.51 3.76
C GLU A 225 26.96 -19.31 4.37
N LEU A 226 26.76 -18.23 5.09
CA LEU A 226 25.50 -17.78 5.64
C LEU A 226 25.04 -16.55 4.86
N ALA A 227 23.85 -16.61 4.27
CA ALA A 227 23.24 -15.46 3.61
C ALA A 227 21.88 -15.16 4.21
N ALA A 228 21.60 -13.87 4.39
CA ALA A 228 20.31 -13.41 4.87
C ALA A 228 19.88 -12.13 4.14
N GLN A 229 18.55 -11.98 3.98
CA GLN A 229 17.93 -10.79 3.42
C GLN A 229 16.81 -10.30 4.34
N LEU A 230 16.97 -9.07 4.80
CA LEU A 230 16.00 -8.37 5.63
C LEU A 230 15.38 -7.23 4.82
N LEU A 231 14.07 -7.21 4.69
CA LEU A 231 13.29 -6.15 4.05
C LEU A 231 12.68 -5.27 5.14
N PHE A 232 12.52 -3.98 4.84
CA PHE A 232 11.79 -3.06 5.71
C PHE A 232 10.97 -2.08 4.89
N GLU A 233 9.82 -1.71 5.44
CA GLU A 233 8.90 -0.73 4.88
C GLU A 233 8.30 0.11 6.01
N GLY A 234 8.03 1.40 5.73
CA GLY A 234 7.41 2.22 6.74
C GLY A 234 6.96 3.59 6.26
N GLY A 235 6.37 4.34 7.20
CA GLY A 235 5.75 5.62 6.94
C GLY A 235 4.41 5.52 6.22
N HIS A 236 3.79 4.33 6.19
CA HIS A 236 2.50 4.11 5.56
C HIS A 236 1.49 3.50 6.54
N LYS A 237 0.25 3.49 6.12
CA LYS A 237 -0.88 2.99 6.89
C LYS A 237 -1.58 1.85 6.16
N MET A 238 -2.27 1.02 6.92
CA MET A 238 -3.18 0.01 6.39
C MET A 238 -4.52 0.10 7.12
N ARG A 239 -5.62 -0.06 6.39
CA ARG A 239 -6.92 -0.24 7.02
C ARG A 239 -7.03 -1.67 7.53
N ASN A 240 -7.38 -1.84 8.79
CA ASN A 240 -7.64 -3.15 9.38
C ASN A 240 -8.87 -3.77 8.70
N THR A 241 -8.70 -4.97 8.14
CA THR A 241 -9.78 -5.75 7.54
C THR A 241 -10.41 -6.74 8.52
N ASN A 242 -9.76 -6.95 9.67
CA ASN A 242 -10.21 -7.86 10.73
C ASN A 242 -10.85 -7.05 11.86
N ILE A 243 -11.96 -6.38 11.54
CA ILE A 243 -12.65 -5.49 12.47
C ILE A 243 -13.59 -6.30 13.37
N ALA A 244 -13.49 -6.09 14.69
CA ALA A 244 -14.34 -6.71 15.68
C ALA A 244 -15.69 -5.97 15.81
N TYR A 245 -16.58 -6.12 14.83
CA TYR A 245 -17.92 -5.55 14.91
C TYR A 245 -18.94 -6.65 15.18
N PRO A 246 -19.68 -6.62 16.33
CA PRO A 246 -20.68 -7.64 16.65
C PRO A 246 -21.81 -7.67 15.63
N GLY A 247 -22.14 -8.87 15.12
CA GLY A 247 -23.26 -9.07 14.20
C GLY A 247 -22.94 -9.06 12.71
N LEU A 248 -21.70 -8.73 12.29
CA LEU A 248 -21.29 -8.77 10.88
C LEU A 248 -20.66 -10.09 10.43
N GLY A 249 -20.93 -11.20 11.09
CA GLY A 249 -20.30 -12.50 10.77
C GLY A 249 -18.79 -12.54 11.03
N VAL A 250 -18.31 -11.70 11.93
CA VAL A 250 -16.89 -11.49 12.19
C VAL A 250 -16.32 -12.58 13.07
N THR A 251 -15.15 -13.09 12.67
CA THR A 251 -14.40 -14.13 13.37
C THR A 251 -13.36 -13.58 14.35
N SER A 252 -13.27 -12.27 14.54
CA SER A 252 -12.29 -11.66 15.45
C SER A 252 -12.56 -12.00 16.90
N LYS A 253 -11.52 -12.45 17.61
CA LYS A 253 -11.58 -12.70 19.07
C LYS A 253 -11.92 -11.44 19.88
N ASP A 254 -11.64 -10.27 19.33
CA ASP A 254 -11.83 -9.01 20.02
C ASP A 254 -13.32 -8.64 20.18
N VAL A 255 -14.24 -9.34 19.50
CA VAL A 255 -15.69 -9.26 19.77
C VAL A 255 -16.04 -9.63 21.22
N SER A 256 -15.24 -10.45 21.89
CA SER A 256 -15.41 -10.75 23.31
C SER A 256 -15.22 -9.53 24.22
N LYS A 257 -14.54 -8.50 23.74
CA LYS A 257 -14.29 -7.22 24.44
C LYS A 257 -15.38 -6.18 24.18
N ARG A 258 -16.48 -6.58 23.51
CA ARG A 258 -17.57 -5.65 23.19
C ARG A 258 -18.15 -4.98 24.43
N TRP A 259 -18.63 -3.80 24.24
CA TRP A 259 -19.38 -3.06 25.25
C TRP A 259 -20.61 -3.89 25.71
N CYS A 260 -20.83 -4.04 26.99
CA CYS A 260 -21.90 -4.83 27.61
C CYS A 260 -22.79 -3.99 28.54
N GLN A 261 -22.23 -2.99 29.22
CA GLN A 261 -22.94 -2.17 30.21
C GLN A 261 -22.37 -0.75 30.25
N PRO A 262 -23.16 0.24 30.71
CA PRO A 262 -22.71 1.62 30.91
C PRO A 262 -21.44 1.70 31.75
N GLY A 263 -20.43 2.45 31.26
CA GLY A 263 -19.10 2.55 31.84
C GLY A 263 -18.03 1.77 31.06
N ASP A 264 -18.43 0.76 30.28
CA ASP A 264 -17.49 -0.02 29.46
C ASP A 264 -16.87 0.82 28.33
N GLU A 265 -17.52 1.90 27.90
CA GLU A 265 -17.00 2.85 26.90
C GLU A 265 -15.67 3.47 27.26
N ALA A 266 -15.30 3.45 28.54
CA ALA A 266 -13.97 3.89 29.01
C ALA A 266 -12.85 2.85 28.77
N TYR A 267 -13.20 1.60 28.51
CA TYR A 267 -12.25 0.47 28.47
C TYR A 267 -12.25 -0.28 27.14
N THR A 268 -13.27 -0.08 26.29
CA THR A 268 -13.36 -0.74 25.00
C THR A 268 -13.81 0.20 23.90
N ASP A 269 -13.24 -0.02 22.71
CA ASP A 269 -13.69 0.61 21.46
C ASP A 269 -14.60 -0.30 20.65
N VAL A 270 -14.90 -1.52 21.13
CA VAL A 270 -15.74 -2.49 20.39
C VAL A 270 -17.20 -2.24 20.73
N PRO A 271 -18.05 -1.91 19.75
CA PRO A 271 -19.44 -1.56 19.98
C PRO A 271 -20.27 -2.70 20.60
N ARG A 272 -21.42 -2.35 21.17
CA ARG A 272 -22.40 -3.33 21.62
C ARG A 272 -22.96 -4.14 20.46
N TYR A 273 -23.43 -5.33 20.74
CA TYR A 273 -24.26 -6.08 19.80
C TYR A 273 -25.70 -5.60 19.84
N VAL A 274 -26.27 -5.26 18.69
CA VAL A 274 -27.66 -4.88 18.53
C VAL A 274 -28.29 -5.75 17.43
N PRO A 275 -29.26 -6.60 17.75
CA PRO A 275 -29.97 -7.37 16.74
C PRO A 275 -30.67 -6.45 15.72
N SER A 276 -30.77 -6.88 14.47
CA SER A 276 -31.39 -6.09 13.39
C SER A 276 -32.88 -5.80 13.64
N GLU A 277 -33.56 -6.64 14.42
CA GLU A 277 -34.98 -6.52 14.78
C GLU A 277 -35.20 -5.56 15.96
N SER A 278 -34.14 -5.13 16.63
CA SER A 278 -34.20 -4.22 17.77
C SER A 278 -34.60 -2.81 17.33
N LYS A 279 -35.41 -2.12 18.15
CA LYS A 279 -35.70 -0.70 17.97
C LYS A 279 -34.46 0.20 18.05
N ASP A 280 -33.41 -0.28 18.72
CA ASP A 280 -32.16 0.42 18.87
C ASP A 280 -31.17 0.12 17.71
N TYR A 281 -31.57 -0.69 16.75
CA TYR A 281 -30.72 -1.01 15.61
C TYR A 281 -30.49 0.25 14.76
N ASN A 282 -29.19 0.48 14.49
CA ASN A 282 -28.76 1.58 13.64
C ASN A 282 -27.87 1.04 12.52
N SER A 283 -28.38 1.09 11.29
CA SER A 283 -27.66 0.62 10.10
C SER A 283 -26.35 1.38 9.83
N TYR A 284 -26.22 2.62 10.32
CA TYR A 284 -25.01 3.42 10.15
C TYR A 284 -23.88 3.04 11.13
N SER A 285 -24.19 2.35 12.24
CA SER A 285 -23.20 2.02 13.28
C SER A 285 -22.03 1.21 12.74
N SER A 286 -22.27 0.25 11.85
CA SER A 286 -21.23 -0.56 11.24
C SER A 286 -20.36 0.24 10.29
N ASP A 287 -20.94 1.16 9.53
CA ASP A 287 -20.21 2.03 8.61
C ASP A 287 -19.34 3.04 9.37
N LEU A 288 -19.91 3.75 10.34
CA LEU A 288 -19.19 4.67 11.22
C LEU A 288 -17.97 3.99 11.86
N TYR A 289 -18.19 2.80 12.42
CA TYR A 289 -17.12 2.05 13.08
C TYR A 289 -16.06 1.56 12.10
N SER A 290 -16.47 0.93 10.98
CA SER A 290 -15.54 0.34 10.02
C SER A 290 -14.67 1.37 9.29
N LYS A 291 -15.18 2.59 9.12
CA LYS A 291 -14.48 3.70 8.48
C LYS A 291 -13.74 4.60 9.48
N ALA A 292 -13.85 4.32 10.79
CA ALA A 292 -13.19 5.11 11.83
C ALA A 292 -11.66 5.04 11.78
N SER A 293 -11.02 6.09 12.27
CA SER A 293 -9.56 6.26 12.29
C SER A 293 -8.84 5.22 13.14
N ILE A 294 -9.48 4.64 14.15
CA ILE A 294 -8.91 3.58 14.99
C ILE A 294 -8.56 2.31 14.20
N HIS A 295 -9.20 2.11 13.05
CA HIS A 295 -8.94 0.98 12.15
C HIS A 295 -7.90 1.29 11.07
N VAL A 296 -7.25 2.46 11.13
CA VAL A 296 -6.15 2.81 10.24
C VAL A 296 -4.83 2.72 11.00
N LEU A 297 -4.14 1.61 10.81
CA LEU A 297 -2.98 1.20 11.60
C LEU A 297 -1.67 1.58 10.92
N ASP A 298 -0.63 1.86 11.72
CA ASP A 298 0.74 1.99 11.22
C ASP A 298 1.22 0.65 10.66
N ALA A 299 1.60 0.65 9.38
CA ALA A 299 1.98 -0.56 8.65
C ALA A 299 3.49 -0.81 8.61
N ASP A 300 4.27 -0.07 9.42
CA ASP A 300 5.71 -0.24 9.54
C ASP A 300 6.05 -1.69 9.87
N ASN A 301 6.96 -2.27 9.07
CA ASN A 301 7.29 -3.67 9.22
C ASN A 301 8.73 -3.99 8.81
N TRP A 302 9.24 -5.10 9.37
CA TRP A 302 10.50 -5.73 9.02
C TRP A 302 10.25 -7.19 8.70
N ARG A 303 10.82 -7.69 7.61
CA ARG A 303 10.62 -9.08 7.16
C ARG A 303 11.96 -9.73 6.88
N LEU A 304 12.32 -10.76 7.63
CA LEU A 304 13.41 -11.65 7.24
C LEU A 304 12.91 -12.53 6.11
N LYS A 305 13.23 -12.12 4.88
CA LYS A 305 12.69 -12.74 3.67
C LYS A 305 13.35 -14.06 3.37
N ASN A 306 14.68 -14.07 3.43
CA ASN A 306 15.51 -15.23 3.12
C ASN A 306 16.58 -15.43 4.19
N LEU A 307 16.82 -16.69 4.54
CA LEU A 307 17.94 -17.13 5.35
C LEU A 307 18.46 -18.44 4.77
N SER A 308 19.73 -18.54 4.48
CA SER A 308 20.30 -19.77 3.94
C SER A 308 21.70 -20.04 4.48
N VAL A 309 22.01 -21.32 4.62
CA VAL A 309 23.33 -21.85 4.95
C VAL A 309 23.76 -22.74 3.79
N THR A 310 24.90 -22.44 3.20
CA THR A 310 25.47 -23.20 2.09
C THR A 310 26.80 -23.84 2.53
N TYR A 311 26.96 -25.10 2.27
CA TYR A 311 28.22 -25.80 2.42
C TYR A 311 28.83 -26.06 1.06
N HIS A 312 30.04 -25.56 0.83
CA HIS A 312 30.84 -25.79 -0.36
C HIS A 312 31.72 -27.00 -0.13
N VAL A 313 31.47 -28.08 -0.85
CA VAL A 313 32.24 -29.31 -0.69
C VAL A 313 33.71 -29.10 -1.13
N PRO A 314 34.69 -29.45 -0.29
CA PRO A 314 36.11 -29.29 -0.66
C PRO A 314 36.46 -29.97 -1.97
N ALA A 315 37.31 -29.34 -2.76
CA ALA A 315 37.72 -29.85 -4.06
C ALA A 315 38.35 -31.27 -3.98
N SER A 316 39.08 -31.55 -2.90
CA SER A 316 39.67 -32.88 -2.65
C SER A 316 38.60 -33.99 -2.50
N VAL A 317 37.40 -33.66 -2.03
CA VAL A 317 36.28 -34.60 -1.95
C VAL A 317 35.59 -34.69 -3.31
N CYS A 318 35.33 -33.56 -3.97
CA CYS A 318 34.70 -33.54 -5.28
C CYS A 318 35.44 -34.37 -6.32
N GLN A 319 36.78 -34.28 -6.34
CA GLN A 319 37.65 -35.04 -7.27
C GLN A 319 37.47 -36.56 -7.13
N LYS A 320 37.20 -37.06 -5.91
CA LYS A 320 36.97 -38.52 -5.70
C LYS A 320 35.70 -39.02 -6.37
N PHE A 321 34.76 -38.11 -6.66
CA PHE A 321 33.46 -38.42 -7.27
C PHE A 321 33.36 -37.90 -8.71
N TYR A 322 34.49 -37.49 -9.34
CA TYR A 322 34.52 -36.95 -10.70
C TYR A 322 33.66 -35.68 -10.91
N VAL A 323 33.46 -34.92 -9.84
CA VAL A 323 32.72 -33.65 -9.84
C VAL A 323 33.69 -32.49 -9.72
N LYS A 324 33.53 -31.43 -10.53
CA LYS A 324 34.39 -30.25 -10.45
C LYS A 324 34.10 -29.43 -9.18
N ASN A 325 32.84 -29.22 -8.89
CA ASN A 325 32.43 -28.59 -7.64
C ASN A 325 31.04 -29.07 -7.22
N ALA A 326 30.81 -29.07 -5.92
CA ALA A 326 29.52 -29.40 -5.32
C ALA A 326 29.18 -28.42 -4.18
N ARG A 327 27.91 -28.05 -4.07
CA ARG A 327 27.41 -27.26 -2.95
C ARG A 327 26.04 -27.75 -2.51
N ILE A 328 25.81 -27.69 -1.22
CA ILE A 328 24.53 -28.04 -0.58
C ILE A 328 24.03 -26.80 0.15
N MET A 329 22.86 -26.32 -0.20
CA MET A 329 22.22 -25.18 0.43
C MET A 329 20.95 -25.61 1.13
N LEU A 330 20.84 -25.24 2.39
CA LEU A 330 19.60 -25.30 3.17
C LEU A 330 19.11 -23.88 3.35
N GLY A 331 17.87 -23.62 2.98
CA GLY A 331 17.29 -22.28 2.99
C GLY A 331 15.91 -22.26 3.62
N MET A 332 15.55 -21.08 4.08
CA MET A 332 14.22 -20.73 4.56
C MET A 332 13.77 -19.44 3.87
N GLU A 333 12.53 -19.41 3.40
CA GLU A 333 11.89 -18.20 2.90
C GLU A 333 10.74 -17.77 3.81
N ASN A 334 10.46 -16.46 3.87
CA ASN A 334 9.44 -15.87 4.73
C ASN A 334 9.63 -16.27 6.20
N VAL A 335 10.86 -16.12 6.72
CA VAL A 335 11.29 -16.64 8.01
C VAL A 335 10.50 -16.03 9.16
N PHE A 336 10.38 -14.70 9.18
CA PHE A 336 9.52 -14.00 10.12
C PHE A 336 9.17 -12.59 9.64
N THR A 337 8.08 -12.06 10.21
CA THR A 337 7.64 -10.67 10.05
C THR A 337 7.51 -10.03 11.43
N LEU A 338 8.14 -8.87 11.61
CA LEU A 338 7.91 -7.95 12.73
C LEU A 338 7.05 -6.80 12.22
N ALA A 339 5.96 -6.50 12.91
CA ALA A 339 5.07 -5.39 12.61
C ALA A 339 4.66 -4.70 13.90
N LYS A 340 4.21 -3.44 13.81
CA LYS A 340 3.87 -2.60 14.95
C LYS A 340 2.68 -3.15 15.75
N SER A 341 1.77 -3.88 15.09
CA SER A 341 0.62 -4.52 15.74
C SER A 341 0.41 -5.95 15.24
N ARG A 342 -0.35 -6.74 16.03
CA ARG A 342 -0.76 -8.10 15.68
C ARG A 342 -1.56 -8.12 14.37
N ASP A 343 -2.47 -7.16 14.19
CA ASP A 343 -3.37 -7.13 13.03
C ASP A 343 -2.61 -6.76 11.75
N VAL A 344 -1.68 -5.82 11.83
CA VAL A 344 -0.78 -5.51 10.70
C VAL A 344 0.07 -6.73 10.36
N LYS A 345 0.64 -7.41 11.35
CA LYS A 345 1.39 -8.65 11.12
C LYS A 345 0.53 -9.70 10.42
N TRP A 346 -0.74 -9.84 10.81
CA TRP A 346 -1.68 -10.78 10.19
C TRP A 346 -1.99 -10.40 8.75
N MET A 347 -2.30 -9.13 8.48
CA MET A 347 -2.59 -8.63 7.13
C MET A 347 -1.40 -8.76 6.17
N LEU A 348 -0.18 -8.69 6.69
CA LEU A 348 1.06 -8.90 5.94
C LEU A 348 1.42 -10.40 5.76
N GLY A 349 0.56 -11.31 6.20
CA GLY A 349 0.84 -12.76 6.14
C GLY A 349 1.95 -13.21 7.10
N GLY A 350 2.29 -12.42 8.12
CA GLY A 350 3.41 -12.64 9.03
C GLY A 350 3.25 -13.82 10.00
N TYR A 351 2.13 -14.55 9.92
CA TYR A 351 1.89 -15.80 10.62
C TYR A 351 1.97 -17.04 9.71
N SER A 352 2.25 -16.85 8.43
CA SER A 352 2.51 -17.96 7.51
C SER A 352 3.76 -18.71 7.93
N LYS A 353 3.75 -20.04 7.77
CA LYS A 353 4.92 -20.87 8.04
C LYS A 353 6.01 -20.59 7.01
N PRO A 354 7.29 -20.60 7.41
CA PRO A 354 8.39 -20.50 6.46
C PRO A 354 8.37 -21.66 5.45
N ASN A 355 8.81 -21.36 4.23
CA ASN A 355 9.12 -22.38 3.23
C ASN A 355 10.55 -22.87 3.46
N TYR A 356 10.75 -24.17 3.46
CA TYR A 356 12.07 -24.79 3.59
C TYR A 356 12.54 -25.26 2.23
N LEU A 357 13.80 -24.98 1.92
CA LEU A 357 14.43 -25.29 0.65
C LEU A 357 15.69 -26.10 0.89
N CYS A 358 15.88 -27.16 0.10
CA CYS A 358 17.13 -27.88 0.01
C CYS A 358 17.58 -27.89 -1.45
N ASN A 359 18.75 -27.38 -1.73
CA ASN A 359 19.31 -27.33 -3.07
C ASN A 359 20.66 -28.00 -3.08
N VAL A 360 20.84 -28.97 -3.97
CA VAL A 360 22.14 -29.64 -4.23
C VAL A 360 22.55 -29.30 -5.65
N ASN A 361 23.68 -28.63 -5.79
CA ASN A 361 24.23 -28.27 -7.08
C ASN A 361 25.53 -29.04 -7.31
N LEU A 362 25.59 -29.79 -8.40
CA LEU A 362 26.76 -30.57 -8.83
C LEU A 362 27.18 -30.07 -10.22
N ASN A 363 28.44 -29.78 -10.38
CA ASN A 363 29.02 -29.41 -11.67
C ASN A 363 30.10 -30.45 -12.07
N PHE A 364 29.88 -31.09 -13.19
CA PHE A 364 30.74 -32.15 -13.72
C PHE A 364 31.80 -31.63 -14.69
#